data_62a131c41b4de6119b5b2e44e02545ce
#
_entry.id   62a131c41b4de6119b5b2e44e02545ce
#
_cell.length_a   1.000
_cell.length_b   1.000
_cell.length_c   1.000
_cell.angle_alpha   90.00
_cell.angle_beta   90.00
_cell.angle_gamma   90.00
#
_symmetry.space_group_name_H-M   'P 1'
#
loop_
_entity.id
_entity.type
_entity.pdbx_description
1 polymer ?
#
loop_
_entity_poly.entity_id
_entity_poly.type
_entity_poly.pdbx_seq_one_letter_code
_entity_poly.pdbx_strand_id
1 'polypeptide(L)'
;MRIRLGTKTREVRPVVRTAPLPDDADDPAIWVHPRYPRLSLILGTNKARAPRGAIGVYDLDGRLLQLVTNIDQPNNIDVGYGFALGRERIDLAVATERYASRLRIFRIDPACRCLVDITDPSRAQVFVGDSGERAMPMGVALYHAGQGEIHALVSRKSGPKQGYLHQYRLVPTRRGRVGVQFLRAFGAFSGEGEIEAVCVDSELGYVYYADEGVGIRKYYADPALPE
;
A
#
# COMPACT_ATOMS: atom_id res chain seq x y z
N MET A 1 2.55 -1.46 34.61
CA MET A 1 1.95 -0.13 34.84
C MET A 1 0.64 -0.05 34.04
N ARG A 2 -0.54 -0.16 34.68
CA ARG A 2 -1.83 -0.02 33.98
C ARG A 2 -2.14 1.45 33.81
N ILE A 3 -2.08 1.95 32.58
CA ILE A 3 -2.56 3.30 32.27
C ILE A 3 -4.09 3.26 32.32
N ARG A 4 -4.69 3.87 33.34
CA ARG A 4 -6.13 4.18 33.34
C ARG A 4 -6.34 5.40 32.44
N LEU A 5 -6.74 5.15 31.18
CA LEU A 5 -7.28 6.19 30.34
C LEU A 5 -8.61 6.64 30.94
N GLY A 6 -8.68 7.89 31.39
CA GLY A 6 -9.89 8.49 31.93
C GLY A 6 -10.99 8.48 30.87
N THR A 7 -12.06 7.76 31.12
CA THR A 7 -13.19 7.49 30.22
C THR A 7 -14.13 8.71 30.15
N LYS A 8 -13.78 9.70 29.32
CA LYS A 8 -14.81 10.47 28.64
C LYS A 8 -14.77 10.06 27.16
N THR A 9 -15.41 8.97 26.82
CA THR A 9 -15.68 8.60 25.43
C THR A 9 -16.56 9.67 24.81
N ARG A 10 -16.03 10.38 23.81
CA ARG A 10 -16.80 11.32 23.02
C ARG A 10 -17.31 10.55 21.80
N GLU A 11 -18.61 10.36 21.69
CA GLU A 11 -19.23 9.78 20.51
C GLU A 11 -19.03 10.71 19.32
N VAL A 12 -18.49 10.18 18.22
CA VAL A 12 -18.36 10.87 16.94
C VAL A 12 -19.22 10.16 15.90
N ARG A 13 -19.87 10.93 15.04
CA ARG A 13 -20.68 10.38 13.93
C ARG A 13 -19.98 10.66 12.60
N PRO A 14 -20.03 9.73 11.64
CA PRO A 14 -19.48 9.98 10.32
C PRO A 14 -20.26 11.12 9.64
N VAL A 15 -19.53 12.04 9.02
CA VAL A 15 -20.09 13.18 8.29
C VAL A 15 -20.42 12.76 6.85
N VAL A 16 -19.57 11.94 6.25
CA VAL A 16 -19.71 11.42 4.88
C VAL A 16 -19.41 9.91 4.90
N ARG A 17 -20.06 9.19 4.01
CA ARG A 17 -19.76 7.79 3.70
C ARG A 17 -19.57 7.66 2.19
N THR A 18 -18.63 6.83 1.77
CA THR A 18 -18.47 6.48 0.35
C THR A 18 -19.64 5.62 -0.14
N ALA A 19 -19.89 5.64 -1.44
CA ALA A 19 -20.69 4.59 -2.06
C ALA A 19 -20.07 3.22 -1.72
N PRO A 20 -20.90 2.18 -1.47
CA PRO A 20 -20.39 0.88 -1.05
C PRO A 20 -19.56 0.21 -2.16
N LEU A 21 -18.57 -0.57 -1.74
CA LEU A 21 -17.92 -1.55 -2.60
C LEU A 21 -18.78 -2.82 -2.67
N PRO A 22 -18.70 -3.59 -3.77
CA PRO A 22 -19.65 -4.68 -4.00
C PRO A 22 -19.48 -5.90 -3.07
N ASP A 23 -18.31 -6.12 -2.49
CA ASP A 23 -18.02 -7.31 -1.68
C ASP A 23 -17.47 -6.93 -0.29
N ASP A 24 -16.15 -6.75 -0.17
CA ASP A 24 -15.42 -6.60 1.08
C ASP A 24 -14.53 -5.35 1.03
N ALA A 25 -14.99 -4.25 1.64
CA ALA A 25 -14.23 -3.02 1.76
C ALA A 25 -13.16 -3.20 2.85
N ASP A 26 -11.89 -3.15 2.47
CA ASP A 26 -10.78 -3.51 3.35
C ASP A 26 -9.90 -2.30 3.71
N ASP A 27 -8.98 -1.89 2.86
CA ASP A 27 -7.96 -0.89 3.19
C ASP A 27 -8.14 0.41 2.39
N PRO A 28 -8.12 1.58 3.06
CA PRO A 28 -8.22 2.87 2.41
C PRO A 28 -6.87 3.58 2.29
N ALA A 29 -6.70 4.38 1.22
CA ALA A 29 -5.66 5.38 1.10
C ALA A 29 -6.24 6.73 0.66
N ILE A 30 -5.56 7.83 1.00
CA ILE A 30 -6.00 9.17 0.61
C ILE A 30 -4.89 9.83 -0.21
N TRP A 31 -5.21 10.19 -1.45
CA TRP A 31 -4.38 11.04 -2.25
C TRP A 31 -4.82 12.49 -2.11
N VAL A 32 -3.90 13.36 -1.67
CA VAL A 32 -4.14 14.79 -1.54
C VAL A 32 -3.76 15.49 -2.84
N HIS A 33 -4.72 16.12 -3.50
CA HIS A 33 -4.47 16.85 -4.74
C HIS A 33 -3.52 18.04 -4.49
N PRO A 34 -2.37 18.14 -5.21
CA PRO A 34 -1.28 19.07 -4.89
C PRO A 34 -1.65 20.56 -4.99
N ARG A 35 -2.67 20.91 -5.78
CA ARG A 35 -3.12 22.30 -5.95
C ARG A 35 -4.49 22.59 -5.38
N TYR A 36 -5.40 21.61 -5.41
CA TYR A 36 -6.80 21.79 -5.06
C TYR A 36 -7.25 20.70 -4.08
N PRO A 37 -7.04 20.85 -2.76
CA PRO A 37 -7.32 19.80 -1.77
C PRO A 37 -8.76 19.24 -1.85
N ARG A 38 -9.73 20.07 -2.27
CA ARG A 38 -11.12 19.63 -2.52
C ARG A 38 -11.28 18.59 -3.64
N LEU A 39 -10.27 18.43 -4.50
CA LEU A 39 -10.21 17.44 -5.58
C LEU A 39 -9.45 16.18 -5.19
N SER A 40 -9.06 16.04 -3.94
CA SER A 40 -8.43 14.84 -3.39
C SER A 40 -9.29 13.60 -3.60
N LEU A 41 -8.66 12.45 -3.52
CA LEU A 41 -9.31 11.16 -3.76
C LEU A 41 -9.20 10.27 -2.53
N ILE A 42 -10.25 9.50 -2.30
CA ILE A 42 -10.23 8.35 -1.39
C ILE A 42 -10.15 7.11 -2.27
N LEU A 43 -9.18 6.24 -2.00
CA LEU A 43 -9.01 4.95 -2.65
C LEU A 43 -9.42 3.87 -1.66
N GLY A 44 -10.13 2.83 -2.11
CA GLY A 44 -10.53 1.74 -1.23
C GLY A 44 -10.42 0.40 -1.95
N THR A 45 -9.83 -0.61 -1.31
CA THR A 45 -9.75 -1.95 -1.87
C THR A 45 -11.05 -2.72 -1.65
N ASN A 46 -11.52 -3.43 -2.69
CA ASN A 46 -12.56 -4.44 -2.63
C ASN A 46 -11.90 -5.82 -2.63
N LYS A 47 -11.75 -6.42 -1.46
CA LYS A 47 -10.97 -7.64 -1.20
C LYS A 47 -11.71 -8.89 -1.67
N ALA A 48 -11.96 -8.97 -2.96
CA ALA A 48 -12.57 -10.11 -3.63
C ALA A 48 -11.62 -10.72 -4.67
N ARG A 49 -11.88 -11.98 -5.02
CA ARG A 49 -11.14 -12.66 -6.11
C ARG A 49 -11.47 -12.02 -7.46
N ALA A 50 -10.52 -12.07 -8.40
CA ALA A 50 -10.80 -11.68 -9.77
C ALA A 50 -11.97 -12.51 -10.35
N PRO A 51 -12.84 -11.90 -11.18
CA PRO A 51 -12.74 -10.53 -11.73
C PRO A 51 -13.33 -9.43 -10.85
N ARG A 52 -13.93 -9.76 -9.67
CA ARG A 52 -14.65 -8.82 -8.80
C ARG A 52 -13.75 -7.98 -7.89
N GLY A 53 -12.54 -8.47 -7.57
CA GLY A 53 -11.57 -7.71 -6.82
C GLY A 53 -11.25 -6.39 -7.55
N ALA A 54 -11.24 -5.29 -6.80
CA ALA A 54 -11.22 -3.95 -7.37
C ALA A 54 -10.61 -2.90 -6.45
N ILE A 55 -10.34 -1.72 -7.02
CA ILE A 55 -10.07 -0.49 -6.26
C ILE A 55 -11.14 0.52 -6.62
N GLY A 56 -11.89 1.00 -5.63
CA GLY A 56 -12.81 2.12 -5.76
C GLY A 56 -12.06 3.44 -5.62
N VAL A 57 -12.34 4.38 -6.52
CA VAL A 57 -11.83 5.75 -6.48
C VAL A 57 -13.00 6.68 -6.20
N TYR A 58 -12.91 7.45 -5.13
CA TYR A 58 -14.00 8.30 -4.66
C TYR A 58 -13.56 9.76 -4.54
N ASP A 59 -14.52 10.67 -4.70
CA ASP A 59 -14.33 12.05 -4.25
C ASP A 59 -14.53 12.19 -2.73
N LEU A 60 -14.27 13.39 -2.21
CA LEU A 60 -14.43 13.66 -0.77
C LEU A 60 -15.89 13.69 -0.30
N ASP A 61 -16.85 13.75 -1.23
CA ASP A 61 -18.28 13.59 -0.94
C ASP A 61 -18.72 12.12 -0.94
N GLY A 62 -17.79 11.20 -1.17
CA GLY A 62 -18.02 9.76 -1.18
C GLY A 62 -18.64 9.20 -2.47
N ARG A 63 -18.68 9.98 -3.55
CA ARG A 63 -19.16 9.51 -4.84
C ARG A 63 -18.10 8.65 -5.53
N LEU A 64 -18.49 7.50 -6.05
CA LEU A 64 -17.63 6.65 -6.85
C LEU A 64 -17.34 7.32 -8.21
N LEU A 65 -16.08 7.60 -8.48
CA LEU A 65 -15.60 8.17 -9.75
C LEU A 65 -15.12 7.09 -10.71
N GLN A 66 -14.48 6.02 -10.17
CA GLN A 66 -13.96 4.91 -10.95
C GLN A 66 -13.98 3.63 -10.11
N LEU A 67 -14.20 2.49 -10.76
CA LEU A 67 -13.99 1.16 -10.21
C LEU A 67 -12.98 0.43 -11.10
N VAL A 68 -11.75 0.22 -10.58
CA VAL A 68 -10.68 -0.52 -11.27
C VAL A 68 -10.82 -1.98 -10.91
N THR A 69 -11.37 -2.79 -11.79
CA THR A 69 -11.68 -4.21 -11.57
C THR A 69 -10.57 -5.16 -12.01
N ASN A 70 -10.82 -6.47 -11.88
CA ASN A 70 -9.92 -7.55 -12.31
C ASN A 70 -8.57 -7.53 -11.59
N ILE A 71 -8.62 -7.36 -10.27
CA ILE A 71 -7.49 -7.48 -9.36
C ILE A 71 -7.74 -8.69 -8.46
N ASP A 72 -6.80 -9.63 -8.39
CA ASP A 72 -7.04 -10.90 -7.69
C ASP A 72 -6.79 -10.76 -6.18
N GLN A 73 -7.84 -10.37 -5.48
CA GLN A 73 -7.88 -10.10 -4.05
C GLN A 73 -6.88 -9.00 -3.64
N PRO A 74 -7.16 -7.73 -4.02
CA PRO A 74 -6.39 -6.60 -3.52
C PRO A 74 -6.56 -6.52 -1.99
N ASN A 75 -5.44 -6.40 -1.27
CA ASN A 75 -5.47 -6.30 0.18
C ASN A 75 -5.26 -4.84 0.60
N ASN A 76 -4.02 -4.39 0.69
CA ASN A 76 -3.71 -3.02 1.08
C ASN A 76 -3.35 -2.14 -0.12
N ILE A 77 -3.51 -0.83 0.08
CA ILE A 77 -3.18 0.20 -0.90
C ILE A 77 -2.53 1.39 -0.20
N ASP A 78 -1.49 1.97 -0.80
CA ASP A 78 -0.87 3.20 -0.32
C ASP A 78 -0.55 4.16 -1.46
N VAL A 79 -0.30 5.44 -1.14
CA VAL A 79 -0.10 6.55 -2.07
C VAL A 79 1.31 7.11 -1.94
N GLY A 80 2.02 7.23 -3.07
CA GLY A 80 3.33 7.86 -3.16
C GLY A 80 3.33 9.09 -4.06
N TYR A 81 4.06 10.12 -3.66
CA TYR A 81 4.10 11.40 -4.35
C TYR A 81 5.41 11.64 -5.09
N GLY A 82 5.33 12.24 -6.26
CA GLY A 82 6.48 12.75 -6.98
C GLY A 82 7.47 11.69 -7.49
N PHE A 83 7.00 10.47 -7.79
CA PHE A 83 7.82 9.41 -8.37
C PHE A 83 8.43 9.85 -9.72
N ALA A 84 9.72 9.56 -9.90
CA ALA A 84 10.44 9.90 -11.13
C ALA A 84 10.14 8.87 -12.25
N LEU A 85 9.32 9.26 -13.23
CA LEU A 85 9.04 8.44 -14.40
C LEU A 85 9.54 9.15 -15.67
N GLY A 86 10.77 8.83 -16.08
CA GLY A 86 11.43 9.52 -17.15
C GLY A 86 11.71 11.00 -16.81
N ARG A 87 11.10 11.93 -17.56
CA ARG A 87 11.20 13.38 -17.30
C ARG A 87 10.08 13.92 -16.43
N GLU A 88 9.09 13.08 -16.12
CA GLU A 88 7.91 13.50 -15.35
C GLU A 88 8.08 13.16 -13.86
N ARG A 89 7.34 13.89 -13.03
CA ARG A 89 7.06 13.55 -11.64
C ARG A 89 5.58 13.22 -11.54
N ILE A 90 5.28 12.01 -11.12
CA ILE A 90 3.91 11.51 -11.02
C ILE A 90 3.60 11.02 -9.62
N ASP A 91 2.34 11.07 -9.23
CA ASP A 91 1.88 10.44 -8.02
C ASP A 91 1.37 9.03 -8.32
N LEU A 92 1.60 8.11 -7.40
CA LEU A 92 1.29 6.70 -7.53
C LEU A 92 0.29 6.23 -6.48
N ALA A 93 -0.53 5.26 -6.85
CA ALA A 93 -1.17 4.34 -5.92
C ALA A 93 -0.57 2.94 -6.15
N VAL A 94 -0.22 2.26 -5.06
CA VAL A 94 0.34 0.91 -5.11
C VAL A 94 -0.49 0.00 -4.23
N ALA A 95 -1.04 -1.06 -4.81
CA ALA A 95 -1.83 -2.05 -4.10
C ALA A 95 -1.18 -3.44 -4.17
N THR A 96 -1.36 -4.22 -3.13
CA THR A 96 -1.00 -5.64 -3.14
C THR A 96 -2.07 -6.45 -3.87
N GLU A 97 -1.67 -7.36 -4.74
CA GLU A 97 -2.55 -8.33 -5.40
C GLU A 97 -2.18 -9.73 -4.92
N ARG A 98 -2.97 -10.24 -3.95
CA ARG A 98 -2.61 -11.38 -3.10
C ARG A 98 -2.32 -12.65 -3.91
N TYR A 99 -3.26 -13.13 -4.71
CA TYR A 99 -3.12 -14.42 -5.39
C TYR A 99 -2.30 -14.35 -6.68
N ALA A 100 -2.02 -13.15 -7.17
CA ALA A 100 -1.07 -12.95 -8.26
C ALA A 100 0.36 -12.73 -7.76
N SER A 101 0.59 -12.69 -6.44
CA SER A 101 1.90 -12.49 -5.79
C SER A 101 2.66 -11.29 -6.35
N ARG A 102 1.96 -10.16 -6.54
CA ARG A 102 2.53 -8.97 -7.16
C ARG A 102 1.99 -7.68 -6.58
N LEU A 103 2.61 -6.58 -6.95
CA LEU A 103 2.07 -5.24 -6.76
C LEU A 103 1.33 -4.79 -8.02
N ARG A 104 0.23 -4.06 -7.83
CA ARG A 104 -0.42 -3.26 -8.86
C ARG A 104 -0.04 -1.81 -8.66
N ILE A 105 0.47 -1.19 -9.70
CA ILE A 105 1.03 0.16 -9.65
C ILE A 105 0.24 1.03 -10.63
N PHE A 106 -0.33 2.11 -10.09
CA PHE A 106 -1.17 3.02 -10.85
C PHE A 106 -0.59 4.43 -10.78
N ARG A 107 -0.60 5.13 -11.90
CA ARG A 107 -0.48 6.58 -11.93
C ARG A 107 -1.80 7.18 -11.47
N ILE A 108 -1.74 8.14 -10.56
CA ILE A 108 -2.88 8.99 -10.22
C ILE A 108 -2.88 10.16 -11.20
N ASP A 109 -3.91 10.26 -12.02
CA ASP A 109 -4.06 11.36 -12.97
C ASP A 109 -4.96 12.44 -12.35
N PRO A 110 -4.40 13.62 -12.01
CA PRO A 110 -5.16 14.69 -11.39
C PRO A 110 -6.21 15.32 -12.30
N ALA A 111 -6.08 15.21 -13.63
CA ALA A 111 -7.00 15.83 -14.57
C ALA A 111 -8.30 15.05 -14.68
N CYS A 112 -8.24 13.72 -14.82
CA CYS A 112 -9.44 12.87 -14.81
C CYS A 112 -9.86 12.44 -13.41
N ARG A 113 -9.01 12.65 -12.40
CA ARG A 113 -9.20 12.14 -11.02
C ARG A 113 -9.41 10.62 -11.03
N CYS A 114 -8.51 9.93 -11.68
CA CYS A 114 -8.61 8.49 -11.93
C CYS A 114 -7.25 7.79 -11.76
N LEU A 115 -7.29 6.47 -11.67
CA LEU A 115 -6.12 5.59 -11.67
C LEU A 115 -5.89 5.05 -13.08
N VAL A 116 -4.64 5.15 -13.55
CA VAL A 116 -4.18 4.55 -14.81
C VAL A 116 -3.18 3.45 -14.48
N ASP A 117 -3.46 2.22 -14.86
CA ASP A 117 -2.55 1.08 -14.62
C ASP A 117 -1.27 1.22 -15.43
N ILE A 118 -0.15 1.37 -14.73
CA ILE A 118 1.20 1.43 -15.29
C ILE A 118 2.07 0.27 -14.82
N THR A 119 1.48 -0.78 -14.25
CA THR A 119 2.19 -1.97 -13.81
C THR A 119 2.94 -2.63 -14.96
N ASP A 120 4.21 -2.96 -14.78
CA ASP A 120 4.92 -3.88 -15.67
C ASP A 120 4.66 -5.32 -15.21
N PRO A 121 3.81 -6.09 -15.91
CA PRO A 121 3.40 -7.42 -15.46
C PRO A 121 4.55 -8.42 -15.39
N SER A 122 5.65 -8.17 -16.10
CA SER A 122 6.83 -9.03 -16.10
C SER A 122 7.80 -8.72 -14.94
N ARG A 123 7.62 -7.59 -14.25
CA ARG A 123 8.53 -7.09 -13.23
C ARG A 123 7.83 -6.59 -11.95
N ALA A 124 6.58 -6.94 -11.74
CA ALA A 124 5.80 -6.51 -10.58
C ALA A 124 5.66 -7.60 -9.49
N GLN A 125 6.22 -8.80 -9.71
CA GLN A 125 6.14 -9.90 -8.76
C GLN A 125 6.97 -9.61 -7.50
N VAL A 126 6.41 -9.97 -6.35
CA VAL A 126 7.05 -9.91 -5.03
C VAL A 126 7.20 -11.31 -4.46
N PHE A 127 8.09 -11.48 -3.47
CA PHE A 127 8.39 -12.77 -2.82
C PHE A 127 8.75 -13.88 -3.82
N VAL A 128 9.53 -13.51 -4.85
CA VAL A 128 9.97 -14.45 -5.90
C VAL A 128 10.79 -15.58 -5.26
N GLY A 129 10.43 -16.82 -5.59
CA GLY A 129 11.02 -18.03 -5.02
C GLY A 129 10.22 -18.65 -3.86
N ASP A 130 9.29 -17.90 -3.28
CA ASP A 130 8.33 -18.41 -2.29
C ASP A 130 7.07 -18.99 -2.99
N SER A 131 6.27 -19.74 -2.25
CA SER A 131 5.02 -20.34 -2.72
C SER A 131 3.96 -20.37 -1.63
N GLY A 132 2.70 -20.60 -2.02
CA GLY A 132 1.56 -20.62 -1.09
C GLY A 132 1.43 -19.28 -0.35
N GLU A 133 1.07 -19.31 0.92
CA GLU A 133 0.88 -18.10 1.74
C GLU A 133 2.14 -17.24 1.89
N ARG A 134 3.33 -17.82 1.76
CA ARG A 134 4.59 -17.07 1.80
C ARG A 134 4.76 -16.12 0.61
N ALA A 135 4.18 -16.45 -0.53
CA ALA A 135 4.20 -15.62 -1.73
C ALA A 135 3.06 -14.59 -1.76
N MET A 136 2.11 -14.63 -0.81
CA MET A 136 0.93 -13.78 -0.81
C MET A 136 1.22 -12.44 -0.13
N PRO A 137 1.31 -11.31 -0.84
CA PRO A 137 1.46 -9.99 -0.25
C PRO A 137 0.19 -9.58 0.50
N MET A 138 0.38 -8.91 1.63
CA MET A 138 -0.66 -8.40 2.52
C MET A 138 -0.58 -6.87 2.61
N GLY A 139 0.04 -6.36 3.67
CA GLY A 139 0.24 -4.93 3.89
C GLY A 139 1.24 -4.31 2.91
N VAL A 140 1.05 -3.04 2.59
CA VAL A 140 2.00 -2.23 1.84
C VAL A 140 2.05 -0.82 2.41
N ALA A 141 3.26 -0.26 2.50
CA ALA A 141 3.49 1.16 2.76
C ALA A 141 4.60 1.68 1.86
N LEU A 142 4.55 2.96 1.51
CA LEU A 142 5.50 3.58 0.59
C LEU A 142 6.48 4.49 1.35
N TYR A 143 7.78 4.26 1.15
CA TYR A 143 8.88 5.08 1.66
C TYR A 143 9.41 6.00 0.56
N HIS A 144 9.43 7.31 0.84
CA HIS A 144 10.03 8.31 -0.02
C HIS A 144 11.52 8.43 0.29
N ALA A 145 12.36 7.76 -0.50
CA ALA A 145 13.81 7.76 -0.31
C ALA A 145 14.52 9.03 -0.84
N GLY A 146 13.76 10.03 -1.29
CA GLY A 146 14.26 11.27 -1.86
C GLY A 146 14.45 11.22 -3.37
N GLN A 147 14.65 12.38 -3.98
CA GLN A 147 14.89 12.59 -5.42
C GLN A 147 13.87 11.93 -6.37
N GLY A 148 12.69 11.57 -5.85
CA GLY A 148 11.62 10.85 -6.59
C GLY A 148 11.81 9.33 -6.64
N GLU A 149 12.66 8.80 -5.79
CA GLU A 149 12.75 7.37 -5.52
C GLU A 149 11.71 6.98 -4.47
N ILE A 150 10.96 5.93 -4.75
CA ILE A 150 9.95 5.38 -3.85
C ILE A 150 10.21 3.89 -3.68
N HIS A 151 10.16 3.42 -2.42
CA HIS A 151 10.21 2.01 -2.09
C HIS A 151 8.86 1.53 -1.56
N ALA A 152 8.45 0.32 -1.93
CA ALA A 152 7.33 -0.39 -1.34
C ALA A 152 7.85 -1.36 -0.28
N LEU A 153 7.35 -1.22 0.95
CA LEU A 153 7.59 -2.14 2.05
C LEU A 153 6.37 -3.04 2.14
N VAL A 154 6.58 -4.33 1.94
CA VAL A 154 5.49 -5.30 1.73
C VAL A 154 5.58 -6.42 2.75
N SER A 155 4.51 -6.65 3.49
CA SER A 155 4.34 -7.83 4.32
C SER A 155 3.70 -8.98 3.54
N ARG A 156 3.68 -10.16 4.13
CA ARG A 156 3.12 -11.38 3.52
C ARG A 156 2.13 -12.07 4.45
N LYS A 157 1.33 -12.99 3.92
CA LYS A 157 0.33 -13.74 4.70
C LYS A 157 0.96 -14.68 5.73
N SER A 158 2.08 -15.29 5.39
CA SER A 158 2.87 -16.17 6.25
C SER A 158 4.35 -16.03 5.92
N GLY A 159 5.25 -16.26 6.87
CA GLY A 159 6.66 -16.06 6.59
C GLY A 159 7.60 -16.51 7.71
N PRO A 160 8.90 -16.27 7.52
CA PRO A 160 9.91 -16.60 8.52
C PRO A 160 9.80 -15.62 9.71
N LYS A 161 10.34 -16.05 10.87
CA LYS A 161 10.42 -15.19 12.07
C LYS A 161 11.38 -14.00 11.92
N GLN A 162 12.27 -14.03 10.95
CA GLN A 162 13.18 -12.94 10.58
C GLN A 162 13.09 -12.70 9.07
N GLY A 163 13.15 -11.44 8.63
CA GLY A 163 12.98 -11.08 7.23
C GLY A 163 11.56 -11.29 6.72
N TYR A 164 10.56 -11.04 7.56
CA TYR A 164 9.15 -11.24 7.22
C TYR A 164 8.67 -10.25 6.17
N LEU A 165 9.12 -8.99 6.23
CA LEU A 165 8.81 -7.96 5.25
C LEU A 165 9.90 -7.92 4.17
N HIS A 166 9.49 -7.63 2.94
CA HIS A 166 10.40 -7.28 1.86
C HIS A 166 10.28 -5.81 1.49
N GLN A 167 11.41 -5.19 1.19
CA GLN A 167 11.47 -3.84 0.65
C GLN A 167 11.88 -3.89 -0.81
N TYR A 168 11.11 -3.20 -1.65
CA TYR A 168 11.31 -3.14 -3.09
C TYR A 168 11.41 -1.68 -3.53
N ARG A 169 12.40 -1.35 -4.37
CA ARG A 169 12.43 -0.10 -5.11
C ARG A 169 11.45 -0.17 -6.26
N LEU A 170 10.62 0.85 -6.44
CA LEU A 170 9.84 1.03 -7.66
C LEU A 170 10.78 1.51 -8.77
N VAL A 171 10.76 0.85 -9.91
CA VAL A 171 11.68 1.14 -11.02
C VAL A 171 10.93 1.41 -12.32
N PRO A 172 11.22 2.52 -13.00
CA PRO A 172 10.73 2.74 -14.35
C PRO A 172 11.19 1.61 -15.27
N THR A 173 10.29 1.14 -16.12
CA THR A 173 10.59 0.15 -17.14
C THR A 173 10.26 0.70 -18.53
N ARG A 174 10.28 -0.17 -19.56
CA ARG A 174 9.98 0.29 -20.93
C ARG A 174 8.53 0.77 -21.05
N ARG A 175 8.29 1.70 -21.98
CA ARG A 175 6.96 2.22 -22.35
C ARG A 175 6.21 2.92 -21.20
N GLY A 176 6.94 3.58 -20.29
CA GLY A 176 6.31 4.31 -19.17
C GLY A 176 5.63 3.42 -18.12
N ARG A 177 6.02 2.15 -18.03
CA ARG A 177 5.55 1.25 -16.97
C ARG A 177 6.50 1.25 -15.79
N VAL A 178 6.03 0.67 -14.66
CA VAL A 178 6.78 0.57 -13.42
C VAL A 178 6.77 -0.87 -12.94
N GLY A 179 7.94 -1.37 -12.58
CA GLY A 179 8.15 -2.65 -11.93
C GLY A 179 8.79 -2.48 -10.56
N VAL A 180 9.25 -3.59 -9.98
CA VAL A 180 9.90 -3.62 -8.68
C VAL A 180 11.29 -4.24 -8.77
N GLN A 181 12.19 -3.78 -7.91
CA GLN A 181 13.51 -4.34 -7.67
C GLN A 181 13.64 -4.66 -6.19
N PHE A 182 13.91 -5.90 -5.84
CA PHE A 182 14.16 -6.31 -4.45
C PHE A 182 15.40 -5.62 -3.90
N LEU A 183 15.29 -5.09 -2.67
CA LEU A 183 16.39 -4.46 -1.94
C LEU A 183 16.83 -5.31 -0.75
N ARG A 184 15.90 -5.64 0.15
CA ARG A 184 16.17 -6.44 1.35
C ARG A 184 14.93 -7.15 1.86
N ALA A 185 15.15 -8.21 2.63
CA ALA A 185 14.20 -8.76 3.58
C ALA A 185 14.55 -8.25 4.97
N PHE A 186 13.58 -7.86 5.78
CA PHE A 186 13.81 -7.31 7.12
C PHE A 186 12.62 -7.59 8.03
N GLY A 187 12.81 -7.31 9.31
CA GLY A 187 11.78 -7.30 10.31
C GLY A 187 11.47 -8.67 10.93
N ALA A 188 11.21 -8.67 12.23
CA ALA A 188 10.86 -9.84 13.00
C ALA A 188 9.34 -10.08 13.00
N PHE A 189 8.94 -11.35 13.12
CA PHE A 189 7.57 -11.82 13.29
C PHE A 189 7.47 -12.76 14.50
N SER A 190 6.45 -12.59 15.33
CA SER A 190 6.22 -13.43 16.52
C SER A 190 5.96 -14.90 16.16
N GLY A 191 5.36 -15.15 15.01
CA GLY A 191 4.84 -16.45 14.60
C GLY A 191 3.38 -16.64 14.97
N GLU A 192 2.72 -15.59 15.49
CA GLU A 192 1.31 -15.58 15.89
C GLU A 192 0.58 -14.44 15.17
N GLY A 193 -0.64 -14.70 14.67
CA GLY A 193 -1.41 -13.73 13.90
C GLY A 193 -0.78 -13.38 12.56
N GLU A 194 -0.89 -12.12 12.17
CA GLU A 194 -0.44 -11.59 10.87
C GLU A 194 0.31 -10.25 11.05
N ILE A 195 0.92 -9.79 9.97
CA ILE A 195 1.42 -8.42 9.83
C ILE A 195 0.72 -7.84 8.60
N GLU A 196 -0.34 -7.08 8.81
CA GLU A 196 -1.12 -6.44 7.76
C GLU A 196 -0.97 -4.91 7.79
N ALA A 197 -1.08 -4.30 8.97
CA ALA A 197 -0.90 -2.87 9.13
C ALA A 197 0.59 -2.50 9.09
N VAL A 198 0.98 -1.73 8.07
CA VAL A 198 2.31 -1.18 7.88
C VAL A 198 2.18 0.31 7.59
N CYS A 199 3.01 1.15 8.22
CA CYS A 199 3.10 2.56 7.87
C CYS A 199 4.55 3.05 7.89
N VAL A 200 4.82 4.12 7.15
CA VAL A 200 6.15 4.72 7.03
C VAL A 200 6.09 6.19 7.37
N ASP A 201 6.99 6.61 8.27
CA ASP A 201 7.34 8.00 8.48
C ASP A 201 8.57 8.33 7.62
N SER A 202 8.33 8.90 6.44
CA SER A 202 9.41 9.23 5.50
C SER A 202 10.27 10.42 5.96
N GLU A 203 9.75 11.30 6.84
CA GLU A 203 10.53 12.43 7.37
C GLU A 203 11.54 11.96 8.41
N LEU A 204 11.14 11.08 9.30
CA LEU A 204 12.01 10.49 10.32
C LEU A 204 12.76 9.25 9.85
N GLY A 205 12.38 8.68 8.72
CA GLY A 205 13.03 7.50 8.12
C GLY A 205 12.72 6.20 8.85
N TYR A 206 11.51 6.05 9.38
CA TYR A 206 11.10 4.83 10.11
C TYR A 206 9.91 4.14 9.45
N VAL A 207 9.91 2.82 9.57
CA VAL A 207 8.76 1.96 9.29
C VAL A 207 8.23 1.36 10.58
N TYR A 208 6.92 1.34 10.70
CA TYR A 208 6.19 0.72 11.80
C TYR A 208 5.25 -0.33 11.23
N TYR A 209 5.14 -1.45 11.92
CA TYR A 209 4.13 -2.46 11.57
C TYR A 209 3.56 -3.14 12.81
N ALA A 210 2.32 -3.57 12.72
CA ALA A 210 1.66 -4.33 13.77
C ALA A 210 1.97 -5.82 13.59
N ASP A 211 2.71 -6.39 14.56
CA ASP A 211 2.85 -7.83 14.76
C ASP A 211 1.80 -8.25 15.77
N GLU A 212 0.72 -8.87 15.32
CA GLU A 212 -0.49 -9.12 16.12
C GLU A 212 -0.21 -9.92 17.40
N GLY A 213 0.79 -10.79 17.39
CA GLY A 213 1.17 -11.57 18.56
C GLY A 213 1.95 -10.79 19.62
N VAL A 214 2.48 -9.59 19.30
CA VAL A 214 3.40 -8.87 20.20
C VAL A 214 3.05 -7.39 20.34
N GLY A 215 2.73 -6.69 19.25
CA GLY A 215 2.47 -5.26 19.22
C GLY A 215 3.18 -4.53 18.07
N ILE A 216 3.45 -3.24 18.26
CA ILE A 216 4.06 -2.41 17.20
C ILE A 216 5.58 -2.57 17.21
N ARG A 217 6.13 -2.90 16.04
CA ARG A 217 7.57 -2.93 15.80
C ARG A 217 8.00 -1.70 15.00
N LYS A 218 9.25 -1.27 15.20
CA LYS A 218 9.86 -0.10 14.54
C LYS A 218 11.22 -0.48 13.97
N TYR A 219 11.47 -0.09 12.72
CA TYR A 219 12.74 -0.29 12.01
C TYR A 219 13.11 0.96 11.21
N TYR A 220 14.35 1.03 10.72
CA TYR A 220 14.70 2.04 9.73
C TYR A 220 14.11 1.71 8.36
N ALA A 221 13.54 2.73 7.70
CA ALA A 221 13.00 2.62 6.35
C ALA A 221 14.12 2.67 5.28
N ASP A 222 15.25 3.33 5.58
CA ASP A 222 16.42 3.35 4.69
C ASP A 222 17.11 1.97 4.71
N PRO A 223 17.19 1.27 3.55
CA PRO A 223 17.82 -0.05 3.48
C PRO A 223 19.34 -0.05 3.70
N ALA A 224 19.99 1.12 3.70
CA ALA A 224 21.41 1.25 4.00
C ALA A 224 21.72 1.26 5.51
N LEU A 225 20.69 1.47 6.36
CA LEU A 225 20.83 1.46 7.80
C LEU A 225 20.63 0.04 8.37
N PRO A 226 21.26 -0.28 9.54
CA PRO A 226 21.09 -1.59 10.17
C PRO A 226 19.62 -1.82 10.60
N GLU A 227 19.29 -3.10 10.84
CA GLU A 227 17.98 -3.50 11.37
C GLU A 227 17.84 -3.19 12.86
#